data_51eadcb1b2a9fca359d073a702d8b4a6
#
_entry.id   51eadcb1b2a9fca359d073a702d8b4a6
#
_cell.length_a   1.000
_cell.length_b   1.000
_cell.length_c   1.000
_cell.angle_alpha   90.00
_cell.angle_beta   90.00
_cell.angle_gamma   90.00
#
_symmetry.space_group_name_H-M   'P 1'
#
loop_
_entity.id
_entity.type
_entity.pdbx_description
1 polymer ?
#
loop_
_entity_poly.entity_id
_entity_poly.type
_entity_poly.pdbx_seq_one_letter_code
_entity_poly.pdbx_strand_id
1 'polypeptide(L)'
;MARGSPYSSPVLAEESVSSFLAAAVQLTSTPDPDANFAAAEEQIELAARRGAELVGLPENFAFMGDDELRLTLAPSLAERCSRFLVTMARRYQVTLLGGGFPAPAGEGRTFNRAELVSTEGQLLARYDKIHLFDVDIPDGITYRESATVTPGQELPPVVDVPGLCRIGLSICYDVRFPELYRHLAGAGAELLMVPAAFTAYTGKDHWQVLLQARAIENTAYVVAPAQTGLHYGRRQTHGHALVIDPWGTVVADAGLSPGLAMAPVDTAHGRRVRAQMPSLQHRRPALF
;
A
#
# COMPACT_ATOMS: atom_id res chain seq x y z
N MET A 1 58.34 -24.99 5.46
CA MET A 1 57.24 -24.85 4.53
C MET A 1 55.98 -24.56 5.33
N ALA A 2 55.66 -23.30 5.47
CA ALA A 2 54.48 -22.85 6.17
C ALA A 2 53.31 -22.83 5.17
N ARG A 3 52.23 -23.57 5.46
CA ARG A 3 50.99 -23.58 4.67
C ARG A 3 50.15 -22.40 5.15
N GLY A 4 49.90 -21.45 4.26
CA GLY A 4 49.01 -20.34 4.47
C GLY A 4 47.55 -20.83 4.63
N SER A 5 46.86 -20.23 5.58
CA SER A 5 45.42 -20.44 5.86
C SER A 5 44.56 -19.83 4.72
N PRO A 6 43.57 -20.55 4.16
CA PRO A 6 42.72 -20.03 3.07
C PRO A 6 41.39 -19.44 3.57
N TYR A 7 41.33 -18.90 4.77
CA TYR A 7 40.14 -18.23 5.27
C TYR A 7 40.35 -16.71 5.43
N SER A 8 40.37 -16.00 4.31
CA SER A 8 40.03 -14.59 4.32
C SER A 8 38.47 -14.47 4.39
N SER A 9 37.94 -14.13 5.54
CA SER A 9 36.55 -13.74 5.68
C SER A 9 36.28 -12.56 4.74
N PRO A 10 35.18 -12.57 3.96
CA PRO A 10 34.78 -11.38 3.24
C PRO A 10 34.45 -10.29 4.27
N VAL A 11 35.13 -9.16 4.14
CA VAL A 11 34.75 -7.92 4.83
C VAL A 11 33.33 -7.62 4.38
N LEU A 12 32.35 -7.86 5.27
CA LEU A 12 30.97 -7.40 5.07
C LEU A 12 31.06 -5.88 4.96
N ALA A 13 30.77 -5.32 3.80
CA ALA A 13 30.53 -3.89 3.66
C ALA A 13 29.57 -3.49 4.77
N GLU A 14 29.90 -2.45 5.52
CA GLU A 14 28.99 -1.85 6.50
C GLU A 14 27.75 -1.38 5.73
N GLU A 15 26.70 -2.22 5.70
CA GLU A 15 25.39 -1.84 5.21
C GLU A 15 24.86 -0.77 6.17
N SER A 16 24.73 0.46 5.67
CA SER A 16 24.13 1.56 6.39
C SER A 16 22.78 1.11 6.95
N VAL A 17 22.60 1.18 8.25
CA VAL A 17 21.31 0.93 8.92
C VAL A 17 20.36 2.01 8.43
N SER A 18 19.52 1.69 7.46
CA SER A 18 18.49 2.62 7.00
C SER A 18 17.22 2.32 7.76
N SER A 19 16.91 3.16 8.73
CA SER A 19 15.60 3.24 9.35
C SER A 19 14.96 4.53 8.88
N PHE A 20 13.74 4.45 8.41
CA PHE A 20 12.94 5.59 7.98
C PHE A 20 11.55 5.54 8.62
N LEU A 21 10.87 6.67 8.73
CA LEU A 21 9.53 6.75 9.28
C LEU A 21 8.48 6.63 8.16
N ALA A 22 7.61 5.62 8.26
CA ALA A 22 6.49 5.40 7.34
C ALA A 22 5.17 5.83 7.98
N ALA A 23 4.28 6.42 7.17
CA ALA A 23 2.94 6.83 7.56
C ALA A 23 1.87 6.16 6.68
N ALA A 24 0.93 5.47 7.30
CA ALA A 24 -0.31 5.01 6.70
C ALA A 24 -1.41 6.02 7.02
N VAL A 25 -1.91 6.72 6.01
CA VAL A 25 -2.96 7.74 6.15
C VAL A 25 -4.33 7.06 6.24
N GLN A 26 -5.19 7.57 7.12
CA GLN A 26 -6.59 7.19 7.23
C GLN A 26 -7.51 8.37 6.89
N LEU A 27 -8.42 8.18 5.93
CA LEU A 27 -9.34 9.20 5.44
C LEU A 27 -10.81 8.73 5.48
N THR A 28 -11.71 9.69 5.39
CA THR A 28 -13.12 9.45 5.04
C THR A 28 -13.43 10.21 3.75
N SER A 29 -13.09 9.59 2.61
CA SER A 29 -13.32 10.20 1.31
C SER A 29 -14.80 10.26 0.96
N THR A 30 -15.19 11.30 0.21
CA THR A 30 -16.55 11.63 -0.18
C THR A 30 -16.71 11.68 -1.70
N PRO A 31 -17.92 11.93 -2.25
CA PRO A 31 -18.07 12.22 -3.69
C PRO A 31 -17.48 13.56 -4.15
N ASP A 32 -16.95 14.40 -3.26
CA ASP A 32 -16.34 15.69 -3.58
C ASP A 32 -14.80 15.55 -3.65
N PRO A 33 -14.18 15.56 -4.85
CA PRO A 33 -12.73 15.45 -5.00
C PRO A 33 -11.95 16.60 -4.37
N ASP A 34 -12.49 17.82 -4.34
CA ASP A 34 -11.77 18.98 -3.81
C ASP A 34 -11.65 18.88 -2.29
N ALA A 35 -12.71 18.49 -1.60
CA ALA A 35 -12.68 18.20 -0.18
C ALA A 35 -11.73 17.05 0.16
N ASN A 36 -11.69 16.00 -0.68
CA ASN A 36 -10.82 14.85 -0.48
C ASN A 36 -9.33 15.20 -0.67
N PHE A 37 -8.98 15.99 -1.68
CA PHE A 37 -7.60 16.47 -1.87
C PHE A 37 -7.15 17.35 -0.70
N ALA A 38 -8.02 18.23 -0.21
CA ALA A 38 -7.70 19.07 0.97
C ALA A 38 -7.43 18.21 2.22
N ALA A 39 -8.29 17.22 2.49
CA ALA A 39 -8.09 16.29 3.61
C ALA A 39 -6.82 15.43 3.45
N ALA A 40 -6.52 14.98 2.24
CA ALA A 40 -5.30 14.24 1.95
C ALA A 40 -4.04 15.10 2.17
N GLU A 41 -4.04 16.36 1.68
CA GLU A 41 -2.93 17.30 1.88
C GLU A 41 -2.67 17.56 3.37
N GLU A 42 -3.72 17.78 4.18
CA GLU A 42 -3.59 17.99 5.62
C GLU A 42 -2.87 16.80 6.30
N GLN A 43 -3.22 15.57 5.94
CA GLN A 43 -2.59 14.38 6.52
C GLN A 43 -1.16 14.17 6.01
N ILE A 44 -0.87 14.47 4.74
CA ILE A 44 0.50 14.41 4.18
C ILE A 44 1.39 15.44 4.89
N GLU A 45 0.90 16.68 5.05
CA GLU A 45 1.64 17.73 5.77
C GLU A 45 1.92 17.32 7.21
N LEU A 46 0.92 16.78 7.91
CA LEU A 46 1.07 16.32 9.29
C LEU A 46 2.11 15.18 9.39
N ALA A 47 2.07 14.21 8.47
CA ALA A 47 3.04 13.11 8.41
C ALA A 47 4.46 13.64 8.17
N ALA A 48 4.64 14.52 7.20
CA ALA A 48 5.94 15.14 6.88
C ALA A 48 6.51 15.95 8.06
N ARG A 49 5.66 16.77 8.70
CA ARG A 49 6.07 17.53 9.92
C ARG A 49 6.51 16.62 11.08
N ARG A 50 6.01 15.39 11.11
CA ARG A 50 6.41 14.37 12.10
C ARG A 50 7.60 13.54 11.65
N GLY A 51 8.20 13.87 10.49
CA GLY A 51 9.40 13.23 9.97
C GLY A 51 9.15 11.99 9.10
N ALA A 52 7.94 11.78 8.60
CA ALA A 52 7.70 10.69 7.64
C ALA A 52 8.47 10.90 6.35
N GLU A 53 9.13 9.84 5.87
CA GLU A 53 9.84 9.80 4.59
C GLU A 53 9.05 9.02 3.52
N LEU A 54 8.18 8.09 3.97
CA LEU A 54 7.23 7.37 3.14
C LEU A 54 5.81 7.63 3.66
N VAL A 55 4.92 8.09 2.77
CA VAL A 55 3.51 8.33 3.08
C VAL A 55 2.64 7.56 2.11
N GLY A 56 1.65 6.82 2.60
CA GLY A 56 0.65 6.15 1.78
C GLY A 56 -0.74 6.74 2.00
N LEU A 57 -1.44 7.04 0.90
CA LEU A 57 -2.87 7.39 0.90
C LEU A 57 -3.71 6.15 0.67
N PRO A 58 -4.95 6.08 1.21
CA PRO A 58 -5.82 4.91 1.05
C PRO A 58 -6.39 4.78 -0.37
N GLU A 59 -6.93 3.60 -0.69
CA GLU A 59 -7.75 3.39 -1.89
C GLU A 59 -8.92 4.38 -1.92
N ASN A 60 -9.25 4.90 -3.10
CA ASN A 60 -10.28 5.93 -3.30
C ASN A 60 -10.02 7.26 -2.58
N PHE A 61 -8.74 7.59 -2.30
CA PHE A 61 -8.39 8.81 -1.57
C PHE A 61 -8.94 10.09 -2.20
N ALA A 62 -9.07 10.12 -3.53
CA ALA A 62 -9.53 11.30 -4.27
C ALA A 62 -11.04 11.34 -4.53
N PHE A 63 -11.70 10.18 -4.52
CA PHE A 63 -13.13 10.08 -4.81
C PHE A 63 -13.72 8.77 -4.27
N MET A 64 -14.81 8.89 -3.54
CA MET A 64 -15.62 7.75 -3.09
C MET A 64 -17.10 8.09 -3.22
N GLY A 65 -17.70 7.72 -4.34
CA GLY A 65 -19.09 8.00 -4.73
C GLY A 65 -19.67 6.86 -5.56
N ASP A 66 -20.80 7.15 -6.23
CA ASP A 66 -21.44 6.19 -7.13
C ASP A 66 -20.65 5.95 -8.42
N ASP A 67 -20.97 4.87 -9.12
CA ASP A 67 -20.23 4.42 -10.28
C ASP A 67 -20.42 5.33 -11.51
N GLU A 68 -21.60 5.94 -11.70
CA GLU A 68 -21.88 6.84 -12.82
C GLU A 68 -20.99 8.09 -12.71
N LEU A 69 -20.94 8.69 -11.53
CA LEU A 69 -20.09 9.85 -11.27
C LEU A 69 -18.60 9.48 -11.37
N ARG A 70 -18.22 8.29 -10.90
CA ARG A 70 -16.86 7.74 -11.06
C ARG A 70 -16.42 7.70 -12.52
N LEU A 71 -17.24 7.12 -13.41
CA LEU A 71 -16.94 7.02 -14.83
C LEU A 71 -16.85 8.40 -15.49
N THR A 72 -17.75 9.31 -15.13
CA THR A 72 -17.79 10.68 -15.67
C THR A 72 -16.53 11.46 -15.26
N LEU A 73 -16.09 11.34 -14.02
CA LEU A 73 -14.95 12.10 -13.49
C LEU A 73 -13.59 11.49 -13.87
N ALA A 74 -13.52 10.19 -14.15
CA ALA A 74 -12.26 9.46 -14.27
C ALA A 74 -11.21 10.11 -15.18
N PRO A 75 -11.52 10.63 -16.38
CA PRO A 75 -10.50 11.23 -17.24
C PRO A 75 -9.80 12.45 -16.61
N SER A 76 -10.57 13.38 -16.06
CA SER A 76 -10.03 14.60 -15.42
C SER A 76 -9.44 14.30 -14.04
N LEU A 77 -10.05 13.36 -13.31
CA LEU A 77 -9.62 13.01 -11.94
C LEU A 77 -8.28 12.26 -11.94
N ALA A 78 -8.05 11.36 -12.91
CA ALA A 78 -6.77 10.66 -13.03
C ALA A 78 -5.60 11.64 -13.19
N GLU A 79 -5.73 12.63 -14.09
CA GLU A 79 -4.72 13.66 -14.29
C GLU A 79 -4.53 14.52 -13.04
N ARG A 80 -5.62 14.88 -12.35
CA ARG A 80 -5.57 15.63 -11.09
C ARG A 80 -4.87 14.85 -9.99
N CYS A 81 -5.14 13.54 -9.87
CA CYS A 81 -4.47 12.66 -8.90
C CYS A 81 -2.96 12.63 -9.15
N SER A 82 -2.51 12.35 -10.37
CA SER A 82 -1.08 12.31 -10.69
C SER A 82 -0.39 13.66 -10.42
N ARG A 83 -1.00 14.78 -10.80
CA ARG A 83 -0.47 16.13 -10.48
C ARG A 83 -0.44 16.40 -8.99
N PHE A 84 -1.48 16.03 -8.26
CA PHE A 84 -1.54 16.19 -6.81
C PHE A 84 -0.40 15.41 -6.14
N LEU A 85 -0.21 14.14 -6.49
CA LEU A 85 0.86 13.31 -5.92
C LEU A 85 2.24 13.91 -6.17
N VAL A 86 2.53 14.31 -7.41
CA VAL A 86 3.80 14.99 -7.77
C VAL A 86 4.00 16.28 -6.98
N THR A 87 2.95 17.09 -6.86
CA THR A 87 3.01 18.37 -6.15
C THR A 87 3.26 18.17 -4.65
N MET A 88 2.53 17.26 -4.04
CA MET A 88 2.65 16.97 -2.59
C MET A 88 3.98 16.32 -2.26
N ALA A 89 4.44 15.34 -3.04
CA ALA A 89 5.72 14.68 -2.85
C ALA A 89 6.88 15.69 -2.85
N ARG A 90 6.90 16.60 -3.83
CA ARG A 90 7.89 17.67 -3.91
C ARG A 90 7.80 18.69 -2.78
N ARG A 91 6.56 19.14 -2.48
CA ARG A 91 6.33 20.18 -1.48
C ARG A 91 6.75 19.74 -0.08
N TYR A 92 6.41 18.51 0.26
CA TYR A 92 6.64 17.96 1.59
C TYR A 92 7.88 17.06 1.69
N GLN A 93 8.60 16.85 0.58
CA GLN A 93 9.82 16.04 0.47
C GLN A 93 9.62 14.62 1.02
N VAL A 94 8.52 13.97 0.62
CA VAL A 94 8.16 12.59 0.98
C VAL A 94 8.02 11.71 -0.26
N THR A 95 8.42 10.45 -0.17
CA THR A 95 7.97 9.44 -1.13
C THR A 95 6.49 9.16 -0.88
N LEU A 96 5.65 9.32 -1.89
CA LEU A 96 4.20 9.33 -1.74
C LEU A 96 3.53 8.25 -2.59
N LEU A 97 2.77 7.35 -1.95
CA LEU A 97 1.84 6.45 -2.65
C LEU A 97 0.45 7.07 -2.68
N GLY A 98 -0.08 7.34 -3.88
CA GLY A 98 -1.52 7.50 -4.09
C GLY A 98 -2.14 6.11 -4.21
N GLY A 99 -2.84 5.66 -3.16
CA GLY A 99 -3.61 4.42 -3.22
C GLY A 99 -4.76 4.54 -4.22
N GLY A 100 -5.34 3.47 -4.69
CA GLY A 100 -6.26 3.36 -5.81
C GLY A 100 -7.15 4.57 -6.11
N PHE A 101 -7.10 5.05 -7.35
CA PHE A 101 -7.98 6.09 -7.89
C PHE A 101 -8.46 5.70 -9.29
N PRO A 102 -9.63 6.20 -9.77
CA PRO A 102 -10.15 5.85 -11.08
C PRO A 102 -9.28 6.46 -12.19
N ALA A 103 -8.79 5.62 -13.10
CA ALA A 103 -8.08 6.03 -14.30
C ALA A 103 -8.76 5.43 -15.55
N PRO A 104 -8.83 6.13 -16.71
CA PRO A 104 -9.49 5.60 -17.90
C PRO A 104 -8.89 4.27 -18.36
N ALA A 105 -9.76 3.27 -18.67
CA ALA A 105 -9.37 1.98 -19.21
C ALA A 105 -9.87 1.74 -20.65
N GLY A 106 -10.51 2.75 -21.26
CA GLY A 106 -11.22 2.61 -22.53
C GLY A 106 -12.64 2.05 -22.34
N GLU A 107 -13.43 2.08 -23.43
CA GLU A 107 -14.79 1.49 -23.48
C GLU A 107 -15.72 1.92 -22.33
N GLY A 108 -15.59 3.16 -21.84
CA GLY A 108 -16.40 3.66 -20.73
C GLY A 108 -16.11 3.00 -19.37
N ARG A 109 -14.94 2.42 -19.20
CA ARG A 109 -14.50 1.73 -17.97
C ARG A 109 -13.28 2.42 -17.34
N THR A 110 -12.97 2.07 -16.11
CA THR A 110 -11.81 2.59 -15.38
C THR A 110 -10.89 1.47 -14.90
N PHE A 111 -9.61 1.78 -14.70
CA PHE A 111 -8.74 1.04 -13.78
C PHE A 111 -8.89 1.60 -12.37
N ASN A 112 -8.59 0.78 -11.37
CA ASN A 112 -8.32 1.22 -10.00
C ASN A 112 -6.79 1.30 -9.85
N ARG A 113 -6.24 2.50 -9.97
CA ARG A 113 -4.80 2.76 -10.18
C ARG A 113 -4.11 3.31 -8.95
N ALA A 114 -2.96 2.75 -8.59
CA ALA A 114 -2.03 3.32 -7.64
C ALA A 114 -0.78 3.86 -8.33
N GLU A 115 -0.22 4.97 -7.81
CA GLU A 115 1.02 5.57 -8.28
C GLU A 115 1.95 5.87 -7.09
N LEU A 116 3.21 5.43 -7.20
CA LEU A 116 4.28 5.75 -6.25
C LEU A 116 5.17 6.83 -6.86
N VAL A 117 5.37 7.93 -6.13
CA VAL A 117 6.09 9.13 -6.60
C VAL A 117 7.23 9.44 -5.64
N SER A 118 8.42 9.75 -6.17
CA SER A 118 9.60 10.15 -5.39
C SER A 118 9.50 11.57 -4.84
N THR A 119 10.40 11.93 -3.94
CA THR A 119 10.57 13.29 -3.39
C THR A 119 10.81 14.34 -4.49
N GLU A 120 11.43 13.95 -5.61
CA GLU A 120 11.65 14.81 -6.79
C GLU A 120 10.42 14.89 -7.71
N GLY A 121 9.33 14.15 -7.36
CA GLY A 121 8.11 14.08 -8.14
C GLY A 121 8.24 13.22 -9.40
N GLN A 122 9.15 12.24 -9.39
CA GLN A 122 9.24 11.24 -10.45
C GLN A 122 8.27 10.10 -10.17
N LEU A 123 7.54 9.65 -11.19
CA LEU A 123 6.73 8.44 -11.11
C LEU A 123 7.67 7.24 -11.05
N LEU A 124 7.74 6.59 -9.88
CA LEU A 124 8.57 5.41 -9.65
C LEU A 124 7.87 4.13 -10.09
N ALA A 125 6.57 4.04 -9.85
CA ALA A 125 5.76 2.88 -10.23
C ALA A 125 4.29 3.24 -10.40
N ARG A 126 3.62 2.42 -11.23
CA ARG A 126 2.17 2.40 -11.41
C ARG A 126 1.68 0.97 -11.30
N TYR A 127 0.52 0.80 -10.67
CA TYR A 127 -0.13 -0.49 -10.57
C TYR A 127 -1.64 -0.33 -10.77
N ASP A 128 -2.22 -1.11 -11.65
CA ASP A 128 -3.67 -1.23 -11.85
C ASP A 128 -4.14 -2.52 -11.18
N LYS A 129 -5.08 -2.41 -10.25
CA LYS A 129 -5.59 -3.50 -9.41
C LYS A 129 -6.05 -4.68 -10.25
N ILE A 130 -5.53 -5.89 -9.96
CA ILE A 130 -5.85 -7.11 -10.72
C ILE A 130 -7.01 -7.89 -10.14
N HIS A 131 -7.24 -7.86 -8.82
CA HIS A 131 -8.34 -8.57 -8.17
C HIS A 131 -9.47 -7.60 -7.83
N LEU A 132 -10.59 -7.74 -8.52
CA LEU A 132 -11.77 -6.88 -8.35
C LEU A 132 -12.71 -7.43 -7.30
N PHE A 133 -13.33 -6.51 -6.53
CA PHE A 133 -14.17 -6.83 -5.39
C PHE A 133 -15.62 -7.09 -5.82
N ASP A 134 -15.90 -8.33 -6.26
CA ASP A 134 -17.22 -8.80 -6.62
C ASP A 134 -17.72 -9.78 -5.55
N VAL A 135 -18.51 -9.28 -4.60
CA VAL A 135 -18.97 -10.07 -3.46
C VAL A 135 -20.40 -9.73 -3.05
N ASP A 136 -21.07 -10.71 -2.50
CA ASP A 136 -22.35 -10.56 -1.80
C ASP A 136 -22.07 -10.71 -0.30
N ILE A 137 -22.22 -9.59 0.45
CA ILE A 137 -22.01 -9.62 1.89
C ILE A 137 -23.35 -9.62 2.63
N PRO A 138 -23.44 -10.34 3.79
CA PRO A 138 -24.69 -10.44 4.56
C PRO A 138 -25.22 -9.10 5.13
N ASP A 139 -24.48 -7.98 5.00
CA ASP A 139 -24.95 -6.65 5.36
C ASP A 139 -26.05 -6.08 4.41
N GLY A 140 -26.38 -6.83 3.37
CA GLY A 140 -27.38 -6.47 2.37
C GLY A 140 -26.86 -5.52 1.29
N ILE A 141 -25.54 -5.37 1.16
CA ILE A 141 -24.89 -4.64 0.06
C ILE A 141 -24.20 -5.62 -0.87
N THR A 142 -24.54 -5.53 -2.16
CA THR A 142 -23.85 -6.24 -3.23
C THR A 142 -22.78 -5.35 -3.83
N TYR A 143 -21.56 -5.87 -3.92
CA TYR A 143 -20.43 -5.18 -4.55
C TYR A 143 -20.12 -5.85 -5.87
N ARG A 144 -19.99 -5.06 -6.94
CA ARG A 144 -19.66 -5.51 -8.31
C ARG A 144 -18.67 -4.51 -8.91
N GLU A 145 -17.42 -4.53 -8.41
CA GLU A 145 -16.37 -3.64 -8.91
C GLU A 145 -16.12 -3.88 -10.41
N SER A 146 -16.23 -5.13 -10.87
CA SER A 146 -16.08 -5.49 -12.29
C SER A 146 -17.14 -4.89 -13.21
N ALA A 147 -18.23 -4.33 -12.68
CA ALA A 147 -19.24 -3.67 -13.52
C ALA A 147 -18.67 -2.42 -14.24
N THR A 148 -17.78 -1.70 -13.59
CA THR A 148 -17.23 -0.42 -14.08
C THR A 148 -15.70 -0.37 -14.12
N VAL A 149 -15.02 -1.29 -13.42
CA VAL A 149 -13.57 -1.38 -13.37
C VAL A 149 -13.05 -2.53 -14.22
N THR A 150 -12.01 -2.28 -15.00
CA THR A 150 -11.25 -3.28 -15.76
C THR A 150 -10.10 -3.78 -14.90
N PRO A 151 -9.89 -5.10 -14.76
CA PRO A 151 -8.74 -5.62 -14.04
C PRO A 151 -7.43 -5.27 -14.74
N GLY A 152 -6.40 -4.91 -13.98
CA GLY A 152 -5.03 -4.79 -14.48
C GLY A 152 -4.55 -6.12 -15.09
N GLN A 153 -3.64 -6.03 -16.06
CA GLN A 153 -3.12 -7.19 -16.79
C GLN A 153 -1.67 -7.50 -16.42
N GLU A 154 -1.04 -6.66 -15.60
CA GLU A 154 0.37 -6.80 -15.22
C GLU A 154 0.48 -7.07 -13.72
N LEU A 155 1.44 -7.93 -13.37
CA LEU A 155 1.76 -8.18 -11.96
C LEU A 155 2.24 -6.89 -11.29
N PRO A 156 1.95 -6.69 -9.99
CA PRO A 156 2.36 -5.49 -9.29
C PRO A 156 3.90 -5.38 -9.24
N PRO A 157 4.44 -4.17 -9.42
CA PRO A 157 5.88 -3.95 -9.42
C PRO A 157 6.47 -4.01 -8.01
N VAL A 158 7.76 -4.36 -7.95
CA VAL A 158 8.64 -4.08 -6.81
C VAL A 158 9.63 -3.02 -7.23
N VAL A 159 9.68 -1.92 -6.49
CA VAL A 159 10.50 -0.74 -6.80
C VAL A 159 11.57 -0.56 -5.75
N ASP A 160 12.80 -0.38 -6.19
CA ASP A 160 13.90 0.05 -5.31
C ASP A 160 13.81 1.56 -5.12
N VAL A 161 13.51 2.01 -3.90
CA VAL A 161 13.37 3.43 -3.56
C VAL A 161 14.63 3.88 -2.84
N PRO A 162 15.46 4.73 -3.48
CA PRO A 162 16.71 5.18 -2.89
C PRO A 162 16.51 5.83 -1.52
N GLY A 163 17.34 5.44 -0.54
CA GLY A 163 17.24 5.93 0.85
C GLY A 163 16.16 5.27 1.70
N LEU A 164 15.31 4.45 1.11
CA LEU A 164 14.28 3.69 1.82
C LEU A 164 14.53 2.17 1.70
N CYS A 165 13.77 1.49 0.86
CA CYS A 165 13.87 0.04 0.66
C CYS A 165 13.18 -0.39 -0.65
N ARG A 166 13.13 -1.71 -0.89
CA ARG A 166 12.36 -2.29 -1.99
C ARG A 166 10.89 -2.41 -1.60
N ILE A 167 10.03 -1.66 -2.30
CA ILE A 167 8.60 -1.52 -2.00
C ILE A 167 7.78 -2.30 -3.04
N GLY A 168 6.91 -3.20 -2.56
CA GLY A 168 5.91 -3.90 -3.37
C GLY A 168 4.53 -3.24 -3.25
N LEU A 169 3.83 -3.09 -4.39
CA LEU A 169 2.52 -2.45 -4.45
C LEU A 169 1.39 -3.49 -4.50
N SER A 170 0.26 -3.17 -3.90
CA SER A 170 -1.00 -3.90 -4.02
C SER A 170 -2.16 -2.93 -3.74
N ILE A 171 -3.42 -3.35 -3.94
CA ILE A 171 -4.60 -2.54 -3.61
C ILE A 171 -5.68 -3.43 -2.97
N CYS A 172 -6.06 -3.14 -1.72
CA CYS A 172 -7.27 -3.58 -1.03
C CYS A 172 -7.56 -5.09 -1.16
N TYR A 173 -8.45 -5.49 -2.07
CA TYR A 173 -8.88 -6.89 -2.24
C TYR A 173 -7.74 -7.84 -2.58
N ASP A 174 -6.64 -7.33 -3.17
CA ASP A 174 -5.42 -8.10 -3.41
C ASP A 174 -4.91 -8.78 -2.13
N VAL A 175 -5.18 -8.21 -0.94
CA VAL A 175 -4.76 -8.79 0.34
C VAL A 175 -5.26 -10.22 0.57
N ARG A 176 -6.32 -10.64 -0.12
CA ARG A 176 -6.86 -12.00 -0.01
C ARG A 176 -6.11 -13.04 -0.81
N PHE A 177 -5.23 -12.62 -1.71
CA PHE A 177 -4.52 -13.48 -2.67
C PHE A 177 -3.04 -13.61 -2.27
N PRO A 178 -2.66 -14.64 -1.50
CA PRO A 178 -1.28 -14.82 -1.03
C PRO A 178 -0.28 -14.98 -2.16
N GLU A 179 -0.70 -15.44 -3.33
CA GLU A 179 0.14 -15.61 -4.52
C GLU A 179 0.75 -14.29 -4.98
N LEU A 180 -0.03 -13.20 -4.96
CA LEU A 180 0.43 -11.86 -5.31
C LEU A 180 1.55 -11.41 -4.36
N TYR A 181 1.35 -11.55 -3.05
CA TYR A 181 2.34 -11.17 -2.05
C TYR A 181 3.58 -12.06 -2.11
N ARG A 182 3.39 -13.32 -2.46
CA ARG A 182 4.50 -14.24 -2.68
C ARG A 182 5.32 -13.87 -3.91
N HIS A 183 4.68 -13.36 -4.97
CA HIS A 183 5.37 -12.77 -6.11
C HIS A 183 6.20 -11.56 -5.67
N LEU A 184 5.61 -10.60 -4.94
CA LEU A 184 6.31 -9.42 -4.45
C LEU A 184 7.52 -9.77 -3.57
N ALA A 185 7.34 -10.71 -2.62
CA ALA A 185 8.44 -11.18 -1.78
C ALA A 185 9.54 -11.89 -2.59
N GLY A 186 9.14 -12.69 -3.58
CA GLY A 186 10.08 -13.36 -4.52
C GLY A 186 10.86 -12.36 -5.36
N ALA A 187 10.26 -11.24 -5.74
CA ALA A 187 10.91 -10.10 -6.40
C ALA A 187 11.74 -9.23 -5.44
N GLY A 188 11.78 -9.57 -4.14
CA GLY A 188 12.64 -8.96 -3.13
C GLY A 188 12.02 -7.78 -2.37
N ALA A 189 10.70 -7.63 -2.35
CA ALA A 189 10.07 -6.60 -1.55
C ALA A 189 10.41 -6.75 -0.06
N GLU A 190 10.80 -5.67 0.58
CA GLU A 190 11.07 -5.55 2.03
C GLU A 190 9.89 -4.88 2.76
N LEU A 191 9.08 -4.10 2.02
CA LEU A 191 7.88 -3.44 2.47
C LEU A 191 6.76 -3.63 1.45
N LEU A 192 5.55 -3.89 1.95
CA LEU A 192 4.34 -4.11 1.18
C LEU A 192 3.36 -2.96 1.44
N MET A 193 3.00 -2.21 0.40
CA MET A 193 1.98 -1.17 0.49
C MET A 193 0.61 -1.77 0.17
N VAL A 194 -0.36 -1.57 1.07
CA VAL A 194 -1.71 -2.15 0.97
C VAL A 194 -2.78 -1.08 1.22
N PRO A 195 -2.90 -0.05 0.37
CA PRO A 195 -3.98 0.93 0.48
C PRO A 195 -5.34 0.27 0.28
N ALA A 196 -6.33 0.62 1.11
CA ALA A 196 -7.62 -0.04 1.07
C ALA A 196 -8.82 0.85 1.43
N ALA A 197 -9.99 0.45 0.89
CA ALA A 197 -11.31 0.86 1.32
C ALA A 197 -12.09 -0.38 1.80
N PHE A 198 -11.57 -1.07 2.80
CA PHE A 198 -12.06 -2.35 3.29
C PHE A 198 -13.43 -2.19 3.97
N THR A 199 -14.42 -2.99 3.60
CA THR A 199 -15.78 -2.86 4.16
C THR A 199 -15.81 -3.05 5.67
N ALA A 200 -16.65 -2.31 6.38
CA ALA A 200 -16.78 -2.42 7.83
C ALA A 200 -17.19 -3.85 8.26
N TYR A 201 -18.05 -4.50 7.48
CA TYR A 201 -18.54 -5.85 7.79
C TYR A 201 -17.43 -6.89 7.83
N THR A 202 -16.59 -6.95 6.78
CA THR A 202 -15.50 -7.94 6.72
C THR A 202 -14.24 -7.46 7.42
N GLY A 203 -14.06 -6.15 7.56
CA GLY A 203 -12.84 -5.56 8.10
C GLY A 203 -12.59 -5.94 9.55
N LYS A 204 -13.63 -5.90 10.39
CA LYS A 204 -13.54 -6.26 11.82
C LYS A 204 -12.99 -7.66 12.09
N ASP A 205 -13.18 -8.60 11.15
CA ASP A 205 -12.78 -9.99 11.31
C ASP A 205 -11.54 -10.36 10.46
N HIS A 206 -11.32 -9.66 9.32
CA HIS A 206 -10.34 -10.10 8.33
C HIS A 206 -9.17 -9.12 8.13
N TRP A 207 -9.35 -7.81 8.27
CA TRP A 207 -8.38 -6.81 7.84
C TRP A 207 -7.02 -7.00 8.51
N GLN A 208 -6.98 -6.89 9.82
CA GLN A 208 -5.74 -7.02 10.58
C GLN A 208 -5.11 -8.41 10.42
N VAL A 209 -5.91 -9.48 10.52
CA VAL A 209 -5.42 -10.87 10.42
C VAL A 209 -4.76 -11.14 9.08
N LEU A 210 -5.38 -10.68 7.97
CA LEU A 210 -4.80 -10.84 6.63
C LEU A 210 -3.50 -10.06 6.48
N LEU A 211 -3.44 -8.81 6.94
CA LEU A 211 -2.22 -7.99 6.87
C LEU A 211 -1.08 -8.61 7.69
N GLN A 212 -1.36 -9.10 8.89
CA GLN A 212 -0.37 -9.81 9.73
C GLN A 212 0.12 -11.09 9.03
N ALA A 213 -0.80 -11.85 8.39
CA ALA A 213 -0.41 -13.02 7.60
C ALA A 213 0.54 -12.63 6.45
N ARG A 214 0.25 -11.53 5.71
CA ARG A 214 1.13 -11.03 4.64
C ARG A 214 2.49 -10.60 5.16
N ALA A 215 2.57 -9.97 6.33
CA ALA A 215 3.83 -9.62 6.97
C ALA A 215 4.64 -10.86 7.35
N ILE A 216 4.05 -11.80 8.08
CA ILE A 216 4.71 -13.00 8.62
C ILE A 216 5.21 -13.91 7.49
N GLU A 217 4.32 -14.31 6.58
CA GLU A 217 4.64 -15.30 5.55
C GLU A 217 5.64 -14.80 4.51
N ASN A 218 5.75 -13.48 4.34
CA ASN A 218 6.68 -12.83 3.41
C ASN A 218 7.87 -12.16 4.12
N THR A 219 7.90 -12.19 5.45
CA THR A 219 8.94 -11.54 6.27
C THR A 219 9.23 -10.12 5.80
N ALA A 220 8.16 -9.32 5.65
CA ALA A 220 8.20 -7.96 5.13
C ALA A 220 7.37 -7.02 6.02
N TYR A 221 7.75 -5.74 6.06
CA TYR A 221 6.87 -4.72 6.63
C TYR A 221 5.60 -4.60 5.82
N VAL A 222 4.49 -4.23 6.47
CA VAL A 222 3.24 -3.85 5.82
C VAL A 222 2.87 -2.44 6.25
N VAL A 223 2.62 -1.56 5.28
CA VAL A 223 2.04 -0.23 5.48
C VAL A 223 0.70 -0.21 4.76
N ALA A 224 -0.38 -0.10 5.53
CA ALA A 224 -1.74 -0.30 5.05
C ALA A 224 -2.62 0.93 5.33
N PRO A 225 -2.57 1.97 4.45
CA PRO A 225 -3.48 3.11 4.52
C PRO A 225 -4.93 2.67 4.35
N ALA A 226 -5.87 3.28 5.07
CA ALA A 226 -7.25 2.82 5.09
C ALA A 226 -8.30 3.93 4.99
N GLN A 227 -9.42 3.63 4.34
CA GLN A 227 -10.63 4.43 4.46
C GLN A 227 -11.39 4.05 5.74
N THR A 228 -12.01 5.03 6.39
CA THR A 228 -12.79 4.83 7.62
C THR A 228 -14.15 5.53 7.57
N GLY A 229 -15.11 5.00 8.29
CA GLY A 229 -16.41 5.66 8.52
C GLY A 229 -17.41 5.50 7.38
N LEU A 230 -18.40 6.40 7.35
CA LEU A 230 -19.47 6.43 6.35
C LEU A 230 -19.12 7.41 5.23
N HIS A 231 -19.20 6.96 3.98
CA HIS A 231 -18.79 7.74 2.79
C HIS A 231 -19.99 8.34 2.05
N TYR A 232 -20.77 7.47 1.38
CA TYR A 232 -21.99 7.86 0.66
C TYR A 232 -23.04 6.75 0.78
N GLY A 233 -24.31 7.13 0.81
CA GLY A 233 -25.39 6.17 0.98
C GLY A 233 -25.22 5.36 2.26
N ARG A 234 -25.06 4.04 2.11
CA ARG A 234 -24.83 3.09 3.21
C ARG A 234 -23.41 2.53 3.25
N ARG A 235 -22.51 3.02 2.38
CA ARG A 235 -21.15 2.46 2.24
C ARG A 235 -20.29 2.85 3.43
N GLN A 236 -19.90 1.85 4.21
CA GLN A 236 -19.07 2.00 5.40
C GLN A 236 -17.76 1.21 5.25
N THR A 237 -16.64 1.82 5.70
CA THR A 237 -15.33 1.17 5.75
C THR A 237 -14.83 1.01 7.18
N HIS A 238 -13.89 0.07 7.36
CA HIS A 238 -13.47 -0.42 8.67
C HIS A 238 -12.56 0.54 9.41
N GLY A 239 -11.72 1.30 8.71
CA GLY A 239 -10.63 2.04 9.32
C GLY A 239 -9.42 1.16 9.63
N HIS A 240 -8.74 1.46 10.74
CA HIS A 240 -7.52 0.78 11.18
C HIS A 240 -6.45 0.78 10.09
N ALA A 241 -6.02 1.99 9.66
CA ALA A 241 -4.76 2.10 8.93
C ALA A 241 -3.64 1.57 9.82
N LEU A 242 -2.81 0.65 9.31
CA LEU A 242 -1.86 -0.11 10.11
C LEU A 242 -0.43 0.00 9.57
N VAL A 243 0.55 -0.07 10.49
CA VAL A 243 1.93 -0.46 10.18
C VAL A 243 2.23 -1.75 10.95
N ILE A 244 2.76 -2.75 10.25
CA ILE A 244 3.04 -4.09 10.81
C ILE A 244 4.48 -4.45 10.49
N ASP A 245 5.22 -4.98 11.47
CA ASP A 245 6.60 -5.40 11.29
C ASP A 245 6.71 -6.81 10.64
N PRO A 246 7.89 -7.25 10.22
CA PRO A 246 8.09 -8.56 9.59
C PRO A 246 7.80 -9.76 10.50
N TRP A 247 7.66 -9.56 11.80
CA TRP A 247 7.26 -10.59 12.77
C TRP A 247 5.74 -10.71 12.90
N GLY A 248 4.99 -9.77 12.30
CA GLY A 248 3.53 -9.70 12.37
C GLY A 248 3.01 -8.85 13.53
N THR A 249 3.88 -8.09 14.21
CA THR A 249 3.47 -7.17 15.27
C THR A 249 2.84 -5.93 14.66
N VAL A 250 1.64 -5.56 15.09
CA VAL A 250 1.06 -4.24 14.79
C VAL A 250 1.83 -3.21 15.58
N VAL A 251 2.62 -2.37 14.90
CA VAL A 251 3.48 -1.34 15.53
C VAL A 251 2.85 0.05 15.52
N ALA A 252 1.81 0.26 14.68
CA ALA A 252 0.97 1.46 14.71
C ALA A 252 -0.43 1.14 14.17
N ASP A 253 -1.45 1.79 14.74
CA ASP A 253 -2.86 1.69 14.38
C ASP A 253 -3.53 3.06 14.52
N ALA A 254 -4.20 3.54 13.47
CA ALA A 254 -4.93 4.81 13.47
C ALA A 254 -6.33 4.71 14.14
N GLY A 255 -6.79 3.51 14.46
CA GLY A 255 -8.11 3.29 15.04
C GLY A 255 -9.26 3.56 14.08
N LEU A 256 -10.33 4.23 14.54
CA LEU A 256 -11.57 4.41 13.77
C LEU A 256 -11.79 5.81 13.20
N SER A 257 -10.92 6.77 13.51
CA SER A 257 -11.07 8.17 13.05
C SER A 257 -10.04 8.52 11.98
N PRO A 258 -10.30 9.49 11.08
CA PRO A 258 -9.27 10.02 10.21
C PRO A 258 -8.00 10.42 10.96
N GLY A 259 -6.82 10.14 10.38
CA GLY A 259 -5.54 10.37 11.03
C GLY A 259 -4.39 9.57 10.43
N LEU A 260 -3.40 9.25 11.26
CA LEU A 260 -2.16 8.61 10.85
C LEU A 260 -1.80 7.42 11.74
N ALA A 261 -1.41 6.30 11.14
CA ALA A 261 -0.59 5.28 11.79
C ALA A 261 0.86 5.45 11.32
N MET A 262 1.78 5.75 12.24
CA MET A 262 3.18 6.03 11.91
C MET A 262 4.10 5.15 12.74
N ALA A 263 5.09 4.54 12.09
CA ALA A 263 6.11 3.75 12.77
C ALA A 263 7.43 3.75 11.99
N PRO A 264 8.57 3.55 12.67
CA PRO A 264 9.85 3.32 12.00
C PRO A 264 9.85 1.99 11.25
N VAL A 265 10.40 1.99 10.04
CA VAL A 265 10.72 0.81 9.24
C VAL A 265 12.22 0.60 9.32
N ASP A 266 12.65 -0.42 10.06
CA ASP A 266 14.05 -0.84 10.17
C ASP A 266 14.32 -1.99 9.19
N THR A 267 14.93 -1.69 8.05
CA THR A 267 15.23 -2.71 7.03
C THR A 267 16.24 -3.74 7.53
N ALA A 268 17.15 -3.36 8.43
CA ALA A 268 18.09 -4.29 9.05
C ALA A 268 17.35 -5.30 9.96
N HIS A 269 16.31 -4.86 10.69
CA HIS A 269 15.44 -5.78 11.44
C HIS A 269 14.76 -6.77 10.50
N GLY A 270 14.17 -6.30 9.39
CA GLY A 270 13.54 -7.18 8.38
C GLY A 270 14.52 -8.22 7.83
N ARG A 271 15.76 -7.83 7.51
CA ARG A 271 16.82 -8.74 7.06
C ARG A 271 17.20 -9.75 8.13
N ARG A 272 17.30 -9.35 9.41
CA ARG A 272 17.55 -10.27 10.54
C ARG A 272 16.43 -11.30 10.67
N VAL A 273 15.17 -10.88 10.60
CA VAL A 273 14.01 -11.80 10.64
C VAL A 273 14.08 -12.82 9.51
N ARG A 274 14.36 -12.38 8.27
CA ARG A 274 14.53 -13.28 7.11
C ARG A 274 15.66 -14.28 7.28
N ALA A 275 16.78 -13.86 7.88
CA ALA A 275 17.92 -14.75 8.14
C ALA A 275 17.62 -15.77 9.22
N GLN A 276 16.90 -15.38 10.28
CA GLN A 276 16.53 -16.25 11.40
C GLN A 276 15.37 -17.20 11.06
N MET A 277 14.44 -16.76 10.21
CA MET A 277 13.29 -17.52 9.75
C MET A 277 13.26 -17.58 8.22
N PRO A 278 14.15 -18.37 7.56
CA PRO A 278 14.32 -18.36 6.11
C PRO A 278 13.22 -19.13 5.37
N SER A 279 11.95 -18.95 5.75
CA SER A 279 10.78 -19.67 5.21
C SER A 279 10.64 -19.48 3.70
N LEU A 280 11.01 -18.32 3.16
CA LEU A 280 10.99 -18.04 1.73
C LEU A 280 11.96 -18.95 0.95
N GLN A 281 13.12 -19.32 1.55
CA GLN A 281 14.11 -20.22 0.95
C GLN A 281 13.69 -21.70 1.07
N HIS A 282 12.87 -22.03 2.08
CA HIS A 282 12.38 -23.40 2.31
C HIS A 282 11.20 -23.77 1.41
N ARG A 283 10.70 -22.83 0.60
CA ARG A 283 9.61 -23.10 -0.36
C ARG A 283 9.99 -24.20 -1.34
N ARG A 284 8.99 -24.97 -1.73
CA ARG A 284 9.08 -26.07 -2.70
C ARG A 284 8.20 -25.77 -3.93
N PRO A 285 8.49 -24.70 -4.73
CA PRO A 285 7.56 -24.23 -5.78
C PRO A 285 7.32 -25.28 -6.89
N ALA A 286 8.22 -26.24 -7.04
CA ALA A 286 8.05 -27.35 -8.00
C ALA A 286 6.92 -28.34 -7.60
N LEU A 287 6.37 -28.21 -6.39
CA LEU A 287 5.27 -29.06 -5.91
C LEU A 287 3.89 -28.40 -5.98
N PHE A 288 3.83 -27.10 -6.38
CA PHE A 288 2.58 -26.32 -6.43
C PHE A 288 2.42 -25.62 -7.77
#